data_dafa2066d85ba721c2a952a1e6513db1
#
_entry.id   dafa2066d85ba721c2a952a1e6513db1
#
_cell.length_a   1.000
_cell.length_b   1.000
_cell.length_c   1.000
_cell.angle_alpha   90.00
_cell.angle_beta   90.00
_cell.angle_gamma   90.00
#
_symmetry.space_group_name_H-M   'P 1'
#
loop_
_entity.id
_entity.type
_entity.pdbx_description
1 polymer ?
#
loop_
_entity_poly.entity_id
_entity_poly.type
_entity_poly.pdbx_seq_one_letter_code
_entity_poly.pdbx_strand_id
1 'polypeptide(L)'
;MKISYLVIVLIFSSSVSAQSTNQPSDYIVSEIISVYDGDTFRANINELPDIVGKNVAIRILGIDTPEIKGKCKKEKTLAIKARDFARKALFNAEVVIVKNLKRDKYFRLLADVYFDNTKLASALLENGLAVSYSGKKKSSWCKND
;
A
#
# COMPACT_ATOMS: atom_id res chain seq x y z
N MET A 1 -71.38 -4.07 -34.41
CA MET A 1 -70.39 -3.03 -34.17
C MET A 1 -69.37 -3.60 -33.25
N LYS A 2 -68.17 -4.02 -33.77
CA LYS A 2 -67.10 -4.63 -32.99
C LYS A 2 -66.07 -3.55 -32.61
N ILE A 3 -65.98 -3.24 -31.36
CA ILE A 3 -64.97 -2.29 -30.82
C ILE A 3 -63.71 -3.07 -30.53
N SER A 4 -62.67 -2.80 -31.33
CA SER A 4 -61.34 -3.40 -31.18
C SER A 4 -60.51 -2.53 -30.21
N TYR A 5 -60.21 -3.05 -29.00
CA TYR A 5 -59.34 -2.37 -28.05
C TYR A 5 -57.88 -2.63 -28.45
N LEU A 6 -57.20 -1.57 -28.86
CA LEU A 6 -55.75 -1.57 -29.12
C LEU A 6 -55.04 -1.43 -27.77
N VAL A 7 -54.44 -2.50 -27.24
CA VAL A 7 -53.63 -2.43 -26.03
C VAL A 7 -52.23 -1.96 -26.42
N ILE A 8 -51.90 -0.72 -26.08
CA ILE A 8 -50.54 -0.17 -26.26
C ILE A 8 -49.74 -0.60 -25.05
N VAL A 9 -48.80 -1.55 -25.22
CA VAL A 9 -47.82 -1.94 -24.23
C VAL A 9 -46.65 -0.96 -24.28
N LEU A 10 -46.59 -0.06 -23.32
CA LEU A 10 -45.43 0.84 -23.13
C LEU A 10 -44.29 0.05 -22.45
N ILE A 11 -43.28 -0.32 -23.24
CA ILE A 11 -42.06 -0.93 -22.71
C ILE A 11 -41.19 0.19 -22.14
N PHE A 12 -41.16 0.32 -20.81
CA PHE A 12 -40.20 1.16 -20.13
C PHE A 12 -38.82 0.49 -20.15
N SER A 13 -37.95 0.93 -21.06
CA SER A 13 -36.53 0.55 -21.05
C SER A 13 -35.84 1.27 -19.90
N SER A 14 -35.67 0.61 -18.78
CA SER A 14 -34.84 1.09 -17.66
C SER A 14 -33.39 1.00 -18.07
N SER A 15 -32.78 2.11 -18.44
CA SER A 15 -31.32 2.20 -18.64
C SER A 15 -30.65 2.09 -17.28
N VAL A 16 -30.07 0.93 -16.96
CA VAL A 16 -29.20 0.75 -15.81
C VAL A 16 -27.87 1.43 -16.15
N SER A 17 -27.68 2.65 -15.65
CA SER A 17 -26.37 3.30 -15.66
C SER A 17 -25.46 2.56 -14.72
N ALA A 18 -24.46 1.85 -15.25
CA ALA A 18 -23.35 1.33 -14.46
C ALA A 18 -22.58 2.54 -13.92
N GLN A 19 -22.80 2.87 -12.64
CA GLN A 19 -21.95 3.80 -11.93
C GLN A 19 -20.58 3.14 -11.78
N SER A 20 -19.57 3.65 -12.50
CA SER A 20 -18.17 3.40 -12.22
C SER A 20 -17.90 3.93 -10.81
N THR A 21 -17.83 3.04 -9.83
CA THR A 21 -17.36 3.38 -8.49
C THR A 21 -15.86 3.67 -8.61
N ASN A 22 -15.51 4.95 -8.81
CA ASN A 22 -14.16 5.42 -8.54
C ASN A 22 -13.93 5.21 -7.04
N GLN A 23 -13.39 4.05 -6.67
CA GLN A 23 -12.85 3.82 -5.33
C GLN A 23 -11.74 4.86 -5.14
N PRO A 24 -11.73 5.60 -4.05
CA PRO A 24 -10.62 6.50 -3.76
C PRO A 24 -9.33 5.68 -3.82
N SER A 25 -8.39 6.12 -4.63
CA SER A 25 -7.10 5.47 -4.76
C SER A 25 -6.19 5.71 -3.55
N ASP A 26 -6.60 6.62 -2.67
CA ASP A 26 -5.84 7.17 -1.55
C ASP A 26 -6.59 6.90 -0.24
N TYR A 27 -5.89 6.35 0.75
CA TYR A 27 -6.44 6.08 2.08
C TYR A 27 -5.55 6.69 3.15
N ILE A 28 -6.16 7.29 4.17
CA ILE A 28 -5.45 7.82 5.32
C ILE A 28 -5.20 6.67 6.31
N VAL A 29 -3.93 6.53 6.72
CA VAL A 29 -3.55 5.62 7.80
C VAL A 29 -4.03 6.23 9.12
N SER A 30 -4.92 5.53 9.82
CA SER A 30 -5.51 6.02 11.08
C SER A 30 -4.57 5.84 12.26
N GLU A 31 -3.69 4.83 12.20
CA GLU A 31 -2.75 4.51 13.27
C GLU A 31 -1.59 3.66 12.72
N ILE A 32 -0.36 4.02 13.08
CA ILE A 32 0.81 3.18 12.87
C ILE A 32 0.99 2.28 14.10
N ILE A 33 0.92 0.97 13.93
CA ILE A 33 1.02 0.00 15.03
C ILE A 33 2.48 -0.39 15.28
N SER A 34 3.20 -0.75 14.22
CA SER A 34 4.60 -1.18 14.33
C SER A 34 5.33 -1.08 13.00
N VAL A 35 6.65 -0.89 13.04
CA VAL A 35 7.53 -0.94 11.87
C VAL A 35 8.46 -2.12 12.05
N TYR A 36 8.39 -3.10 11.16
CA TYR A 36 9.16 -4.34 11.24
C TYR A 36 10.56 -4.17 10.66
N ASP A 37 10.65 -3.64 9.44
CA ASP A 37 11.88 -3.30 8.73
C ASP A 37 11.70 -2.00 7.93
N GLY A 38 12.61 -1.69 6.99
CA GLY A 38 12.55 -0.43 6.25
C GLY A 38 11.40 -0.33 5.26
N ASP A 39 10.84 -1.46 4.80
CA ASP A 39 9.79 -1.48 3.78
C ASP A 39 8.49 -2.17 4.21
N THR A 40 8.38 -2.58 5.48
CA THR A 40 7.19 -3.27 5.97
C THR A 40 6.79 -2.77 7.36
N PHE A 41 5.54 -2.34 7.50
CA PHE A 41 4.96 -1.88 8.77
C PHE A 41 3.51 -2.38 8.93
N ARG A 42 2.96 -2.24 10.12
CA ARG A 42 1.55 -2.55 10.41
C ARG A 42 0.80 -1.28 10.80
N ALA A 43 -0.44 -1.20 10.32
CA ALA A 43 -1.26 -0.01 10.52
C ALA A 43 -2.75 -0.35 10.55
N ASN A 44 -3.54 0.63 10.99
CA ASN A 44 -4.99 0.67 10.84
C ASN A 44 -5.36 1.66 9.72
N ILE A 45 -6.33 1.27 8.88
CA ILE A 45 -6.94 2.09 7.85
C ILE A 45 -8.45 2.00 8.06
N ASN A 46 -9.03 2.96 8.78
CA ASN A 46 -10.43 2.90 9.22
C ASN A 46 -11.44 3.01 8.06
N GLU A 47 -11.01 3.52 6.91
CA GLU A 47 -11.83 3.59 5.69
C GLU A 47 -12.02 2.22 5.01
N LEU A 48 -11.26 1.21 5.41
CA LEU A 48 -11.37 -0.16 4.90
C LEU A 48 -12.12 -1.05 5.90
N PRO A 49 -12.84 -2.09 5.43
CA PRO A 49 -13.42 -3.10 6.32
C PRO A 49 -12.35 -3.71 7.25
N ASP A 50 -12.72 -4.00 8.49
CA ASP A 50 -11.80 -4.47 9.54
C ASP A 50 -10.92 -5.64 9.10
N ILE A 51 -11.46 -6.58 8.34
CA ILE A 51 -10.73 -7.75 7.85
C ILE A 51 -9.51 -7.41 6.95
N VAL A 52 -9.50 -6.22 6.36
CA VAL A 52 -8.41 -5.77 5.45
C VAL A 52 -7.79 -4.45 5.89
N GLY A 53 -8.40 -3.74 6.83
CA GLY A 53 -7.95 -2.42 7.30
C GLY A 53 -7.39 -2.41 8.71
N LYS A 54 -7.71 -3.42 9.56
CA LYS A 54 -7.29 -3.42 10.96
C LYS A 54 -6.04 -4.26 11.17
N ASN A 55 -5.02 -3.66 11.80
CA ASN A 55 -3.71 -4.28 12.04
C ASN A 55 -3.14 -4.95 10.79
N VAL A 56 -3.29 -4.29 9.65
CA VAL A 56 -2.86 -4.83 8.37
C VAL A 56 -1.36 -4.63 8.14
N ALA A 57 -0.70 -5.62 7.57
CA ALA A 57 0.68 -5.49 7.14
C ALA A 57 0.73 -4.74 5.79
N ILE A 58 1.50 -3.67 5.74
CA ILE A 58 1.70 -2.84 4.54
C ILE A 58 3.15 -2.96 4.12
N ARG A 59 3.38 -3.34 2.85
CA ARG A 59 4.70 -3.35 2.22
C ARG A 59 4.79 -2.21 1.20
N ILE A 60 5.85 -1.45 1.26
CA ILE A 60 6.11 -0.34 0.35
C ILE A 60 6.41 -0.86 -1.05
N LEU A 61 5.72 -0.33 -2.05
CA LEU A 61 5.90 -0.67 -3.46
C LEU A 61 7.23 -0.14 -4.02
N GLY A 62 7.80 -0.90 -4.95
CA GLY A 62 8.90 -0.45 -5.80
C GLY A 62 10.28 -0.49 -5.18
N ILE A 63 10.40 -0.87 -3.91
CA ILE A 63 11.68 -0.95 -3.21
C ILE A 63 11.90 -2.28 -2.49
N ASP A 64 13.16 -2.56 -2.18
CA ASP A 64 13.61 -3.60 -1.25
C ASP A 64 14.63 -2.99 -0.29
N THR A 65 14.46 -3.27 1.01
CA THR A 65 15.36 -2.82 2.06
C THR A 65 16.18 -4.00 2.61
N PRO A 66 17.33 -3.73 3.28
CA PRO A 66 18.08 -4.79 3.95
C PRO A 66 17.22 -5.49 4.99
N GLU A 67 17.44 -6.79 5.16
CA GLU A 67 16.67 -7.64 6.07
C GLU A 67 17.26 -7.61 7.49
N ILE A 68 16.42 -7.48 8.53
CA ILE A 68 16.85 -7.53 9.94
C ILE A 68 17.56 -8.85 10.25
N LYS A 69 17.07 -9.95 9.65
CA LYS A 69 17.72 -11.29 9.73
C LYS A 69 18.69 -11.53 8.56
N GLY A 70 19.32 -10.46 8.06
CA GLY A 70 20.23 -10.51 6.92
C GLY A 70 21.43 -11.43 7.11
N LYS A 71 22.10 -11.76 6.01
CA LYS A 71 23.15 -12.79 5.95
C LYS A 71 24.51 -12.29 6.47
N CYS A 72 24.76 -10.99 6.48
CA CYS A 72 26.03 -10.40 6.91
C CYS A 72 25.82 -9.22 7.87
N LYS A 73 26.90 -8.82 8.57
CA LYS A 73 26.88 -7.70 9.55
C LYS A 73 26.46 -6.39 8.89
N LYS A 74 26.96 -6.11 7.69
CA LYS A 74 26.62 -4.91 6.90
C LYS A 74 25.12 -4.82 6.63
N GLU A 75 24.51 -5.90 6.12
CA GLU A 75 23.08 -5.96 5.85
C GLU A 75 22.26 -5.71 7.11
N LYS A 76 22.58 -6.39 8.22
CA LYS A 76 21.89 -6.21 9.51
C LYS A 76 21.98 -4.77 10.02
N THR A 77 23.15 -4.15 9.91
CA THR A 77 23.36 -2.76 10.34
C THR A 77 22.54 -1.79 9.49
N LEU A 78 22.52 -1.98 8.16
CA LEU A 78 21.71 -1.17 7.24
C LEU A 78 20.22 -1.39 7.48
N ALA A 79 19.79 -2.63 7.76
CA ALA A 79 18.40 -2.94 8.07
C ALA A 79 17.87 -2.20 9.29
N ILE A 80 18.69 -2.11 10.35
CA ILE A 80 18.35 -1.32 11.55
C ILE A 80 18.20 0.16 11.18
N LYS A 81 19.14 0.71 10.39
CA LYS A 81 19.07 2.11 9.93
C LYS A 81 17.82 2.37 9.08
N ALA A 82 17.51 1.48 8.14
CA ALA A 82 16.33 1.60 7.28
C ALA A 82 15.03 1.54 8.10
N ARG A 83 14.94 0.60 9.03
CA ARG A 83 13.79 0.48 9.96
C ARG A 83 13.63 1.74 10.81
N ASP A 84 14.70 2.23 11.41
CA ASP A 84 14.64 3.39 12.30
C ASP A 84 14.30 4.67 11.53
N PHE A 85 14.79 4.79 10.29
CA PHE A 85 14.38 5.86 9.38
C PHE A 85 12.87 5.80 9.06
N ALA A 86 12.38 4.64 8.63
CA ALA A 86 10.96 4.45 8.32
C ALA A 86 10.08 4.68 9.57
N ARG A 87 10.52 4.18 10.74
CA ARG A 87 9.84 4.40 12.02
C ARG A 87 9.73 5.88 12.34
N LYS A 88 10.84 6.62 12.27
CA LYS A 88 10.84 8.07 12.53
C LYS A 88 9.92 8.82 11.57
N ALA A 89 9.97 8.49 10.27
CA ALA A 89 9.15 9.12 9.26
C ALA A 89 7.64 8.87 9.52
N LEU A 90 7.25 7.62 9.78
CA LEU A 90 5.85 7.24 9.94
C LEU A 90 5.23 7.69 11.26
N PHE A 91 5.98 7.64 12.39
CA PHE A 91 5.44 8.02 13.70
C PHE A 91 5.43 9.52 13.96
N ASN A 92 6.28 10.30 13.27
CA ASN A 92 6.35 11.75 13.45
C ASN A 92 5.55 12.52 12.39
N ALA A 93 5.00 11.85 11.37
CA ALA A 93 4.19 12.48 10.35
C ALA A 93 2.86 12.99 10.92
N GLU A 94 2.42 14.16 10.46
CA GLU A 94 1.07 14.68 10.73
C GLU A 94 0.03 13.82 10.00
N VAL A 95 0.35 13.35 8.78
CA VAL A 95 -0.52 12.49 7.99
C VAL A 95 0.29 11.45 7.23
N VAL A 96 -0.19 10.20 7.26
CA VAL A 96 0.33 9.11 6.43
C VAL A 96 -0.77 8.67 5.46
N ILE A 97 -0.44 8.64 4.16
CA ILE A 97 -1.37 8.25 3.10
C ILE A 97 -0.80 7.03 2.37
N VAL A 98 -1.66 6.06 2.09
CA VAL A 98 -1.34 4.91 1.24
C VAL A 98 -2.15 4.97 -0.04
N LYS A 99 -1.46 4.78 -1.17
CA LYS A 99 -2.03 4.87 -2.53
C LYS A 99 -1.77 3.60 -3.31
N ASN A 100 -2.53 3.41 -4.40
CA ASN A 100 -2.31 2.31 -5.36
C ASN A 100 -2.31 0.93 -4.70
N LEU A 101 -3.25 0.71 -3.77
CA LEU A 101 -3.31 -0.53 -2.99
C LEU A 101 -3.41 -1.76 -3.89
N LYS A 102 -2.54 -2.71 -3.64
CA LYS A 102 -2.55 -4.06 -4.21
C LYS A 102 -2.39 -5.08 -3.09
N ARG A 103 -2.55 -6.36 -3.40
CA ARG A 103 -2.30 -7.43 -2.43
C ARG A 103 -1.22 -8.35 -2.94
N ASP A 104 -0.32 -8.75 -2.07
CA ASP A 104 0.69 -9.75 -2.39
C ASP A 104 0.23 -11.18 -2.00
N LYS A 105 1.06 -12.16 -2.37
CA LYS A 105 0.80 -13.57 -2.07
C LYS A 105 0.87 -13.93 -0.56
N TYR A 106 1.34 -13.02 0.27
CA TYR A 106 1.43 -13.17 1.73
C TYR A 106 0.33 -12.38 2.47
N PHE A 107 -0.69 -11.94 1.75
CA PHE A 107 -1.80 -11.16 2.31
C PHE A 107 -1.43 -9.78 2.85
N ARG A 108 -0.24 -9.25 2.53
CA ARG A 108 0.09 -7.85 2.84
C ARG A 108 -0.54 -6.93 1.81
N LEU A 109 -0.85 -5.72 2.21
CA LEU A 109 -1.14 -4.64 1.26
C LEU A 109 0.18 -4.13 0.68
N LEU A 110 0.27 -4.07 -0.64
CA LEU A 110 1.33 -3.34 -1.34
C LEU A 110 0.81 -1.93 -1.60
N ALA A 111 1.59 -0.91 -1.25
CA ALA A 111 1.18 0.48 -1.42
C ALA A 111 2.34 1.41 -1.73
N ASP A 112 2.05 2.48 -2.45
CA ASP A 112 2.84 3.71 -2.36
C ASP A 112 2.50 4.40 -1.04
N VAL A 113 3.52 4.71 -0.23
CA VAL A 113 3.37 5.28 1.11
C VAL A 113 3.93 6.70 1.12
N TYR A 114 3.13 7.63 1.62
CA TYR A 114 3.50 9.03 1.76
C TYR A 114 3.39 9.45 3.23
N PHE A 115 4.36 10.19 3.72
CA PHE A 115 4.34 10.88 5.00
C PHE A 115 4.52 12.37 4.73
N ASP A 116 3.60 13.20 5.18
CA ASP A 116 3.59 14.66 4.98
C ASP A 116 3.95 15.07 3.54
N ASN A 117 3.29 14.46 2.54
CA ASN A 117 3.51 14.63 1.10
C ASN A 117 4.84 14.07 0.55
N THR A 118 5.72 13.51 1.37
CA THR A 118 6.97 12.89 0.94
C THR A 118 6.78 11.39 0.68
N LYS A 119 7.18 10.90 -0.49
CA LYS A 119 7.12 9.46 -0.78
C LYS A 119 8.21 8.72 -0.01
N LEU A 120 7.82 7.79 0.87
CA LEU A 120 8.75 7.07 1.74
C LEU A 120 9.75 6.22 0.95
N ALA A 121 9.31 5.60 -0.16
CA ALA A 121 10.21 4.86 -1.06
C ALA A 121 11.34 5.74 -1.60
N SER A 122 11.03 6.96 -2.06
CA SER A 122 12.03 7.90 -2.57
C SER A 122 13.02 8.33 -1.48
N ALA A 123 12.51 8.66 -0.30
CA ALA A 123 13.35 9.04 0.83
C ALA A 123 14.31 7.92 1.27
N LEU A 124 13.86 6.66 1.27
CA LEU A 124 14.71 5.50 1.57
C LEU A 124 15.78 5.27 0.50
N LEU A 125 15.43 5.41 -0.79
CA LEU A 125 16.37 5.28 -1.92
C LEU A 125 17.44 6.37 -1.86
N GLU A 126 17.07 7.62 -1.66
CA GLU A 126 17.98 8.78 -1.58
C GLU A 126 18.97 8.66 -0.41
N ASN A 127 18.57 8.03 0.68
CA ASN A 127 19.44 7.79 1.84
C ASN A 127 20.26 6.48 1.72
N GLY A 128 20.20 5.75 0.59
CA GLY A 128 20.91 4.49 0.39
C GLY A 128 20.42 3.36 1.30
N LEU A 129 19.20 3.47 1.82
CA LEU A 129 18.57 2.51 2.73
C LEU A 129 17.63 1.53 2.01
N ALA A 130 17.44 1.72 0.71
CA ALA A 130 16.67 0.84 -0.16
C ALA A 130 17.31 0.76 -1.54
N VAL A 131 16.90 -0.24 -2.31
CA VAL A 131 17.17 -0.38 -3.74
C VAL A 131 15.87 -0.55 -4.50
N SER A 132 15.84 -0.17 -5.79
CA SER A 132 14.67 -0.39 -6.64
C SER A 132 14.35 -1.88 -6.77
N TYR A 133 13.09 -2.25 -6.69
CA TYR A 133 12.63 -3.62 -6.73
C TYR A 133 11.33 -3.78 -7.51
N SER A 134 11.36 -4.62 -8.54
CA SER A 134 10.21 -4.89 -9.44
C SER A 134 9.50 -6.22 -9.17
N GLY A 135 9.73 -6.84 -8.00
CA GLY A 135 9.13 -8.15 -7.66
C GLY A 135 9.89 -9.37 -8.18
N LYS A 136 11.03 -9.19 -8.83
CA LYS A 136 11.88 -10.29 -9.36
C LYS A 136 12.92 -10.74 -8.31
N LYS A 137 14.13 -11.04 -8.71
CA LYS A 137 15.24 -11.45 -7.83
C LYS A 137 15.71 -10.25 -6.99
N LYS A 138 15.80 -10.42 -5.66
CA LYS A 138 16.36 -9.43 -4.74
C LYS A 138 17.86 -9.24 -4.97
N SER A 139 18.34 -8.02 -4.80
CA SER A 139 19.78 -7.71 -4.79
C SER A 139 20.42 -8.20 -3.49
N SER A 140 21.71 -8.53 -3.52
CA SER A 140 22.43 -8.89 -2.32
C SER A 140 23.03 -7.64 -1.66
N TRP A 141 22.77 -7.44 -0.39
CA TRP A 141 23.33 -6.38 0.44
C TRP A 141 24.73 -6.71 0.97
N CYS A 142 25.16 -7.98 0.81
CA CYS A 142 26.44 -8.51 1.29
C CYS A 142 27.53 -8.53 0.23
N LYS A 143 27.33 -7.93 -0.95
CA LYS A 143 28.38 -7.82 -1.97
C LYS A 143 29.35 -6.71 -1.57
N ASN A 144 30.66 -7.03 -1.63
CA ASN A 144 31.81 -6.16 -1.35
C ASN A 144 32.07 -5.92 0.15
N ASP A 145 32.45 -6.98 0.86
CA ASP A 145 33.44 -6.95 1.95
C ASP A 145 34.72 -7.51 1.43
#